data_89ce26ad1feb647e272075fecfd75813
#
_entry.id   89ce26ad1feb647e272075fecfd75813
#
_cell.length_a   1.000
_cell.length_b   1.000
_cell.length_c   1.000
_cell.angle_alpha   90.00
_cell.angle_beta   90.00
_cell.angle_gamma   90.00
#
_symmetry.space_group_name_H-M   'P 1'
#
loop_
_entity.id
_entity.type
_entity.pdbx_description
1 polymer ?
#
loop_
_entity_poly.entity_id
_entity_poly.type
_entity_poly.pdbx_seq_one_letter_code
_entity_poly.pdbx_strand_id
1 'polypeptide(L)'
;MRAPSAADFFQTFGEWLADEQDEGERYRDPGLEVATRSGEIDTLAIGQFHDFFRIRNIGGEDFSAFLGAFLSRYRLAHEPAPPAEAIDPPGLMKSLARGEKLKYNPWTRLLWIESKSGARLFAAGTEYSCTVDCAQTICDPGRLQLLDHQLPESDLNLLCELLNRGHLYLEQL
;
A
#
# COMPACT_ATOMS: atom_id res chain seq x y z
N MET A 1 -13.69 -0.32 12.63
CA MET A 1 -12.33 0.27 12.61
C MET A 1 -12.46 1.76 12.33
N ARG A 2 -11.79 2.65 13.09
CA ARG A 2 -11.93 4.11 12.91
C ARG A 2 -11.06 4.54 11.70
N ALA A 3 -11.59 5.37 10.82
CA ALA A 3 -10.84 5.96 9.71
C ALA A 3 -9.67 6.82 10.22
N PRO A 4 -8.57 6.97 9.43
CA PRO A 4 -7.50 7.90 9.76
C PRO A 4 -8.04 9.33 9.88
N SER A 5 -7.46 10.10 10.80
CA SER A 5 -7.75 11.53 10.83
C SER A 5 -7.00 12.24 9.70
N ALA A 6 -7.49 13.41 9.29
CA ALA A 6 -6.76 14.24 8.31
C ALA A 6 -5.35 14.60 8.82
N ALA A 7 -5.19 14.83 10.13
CA ALA A 7 -3.90 15.11 10.73
C ALA A 7 -2.91 13.93 10.60
N ASP A 8 -3.36 12.70 10.92
CA ASP A 8 -2.54 11.49 10.78
C ASP A 8 -2.11 11.29 9.33
N PHE A 9 -3.04 11.53 8.38
CA PHE A 9 -2.75 11.42 6.95
C PHE A 9 -1.70 12.46 6.51
N PHE A 10 -1.89 13.73 6.83
CA PHE A 10 -0.97 14.80 6.40
C PHE A 10 0.41 14.66 7.04
N GLN A 11 0.50 14.22 8.29
CA GLN A 11 1.79 13.97 8.93
C GLN A 11 2.55 12.87 8.19
N THR A 12 1.93 11.69 8.02
CA THR A 12 2.58 10.54 7.36
C THR A 12 2.88 10.83 5.90
N PHE A 13 2.01 11.59 5.21
CA PHE A 13 2.24 12.01 3.84
C PHE A 13 3.41 13.00 3.72
N GLY A 14 3.55 13.92 4.67
CA GLY A 14 4.68 14.84 4.74
C GLY A 14 6.00 14.12 4.98
N GLU A 15 6.02 13.13 5.89
CA GLU A 15 7.19 12.27 6.13
C GLU A 15 7.57 11.50 4.86
N TRP A 16 6.60 10.85 4.21
CA TRP A 16 6.83 10.15 2.95
C TRP A 16 7.36 11.07 1.84
N LEU A 17 6.78 12.26 1.68
CA LEU A 17 7.28 13.24 0.72
C LEU A 17 8.71 13.67 1.02
N ALA A 18 9.09 13.81 2.29
CA ALA A 18 10.43 14.18 2.68
C ALA A 18 11.44 13.08 2.36
N ASP A 19 11.08 11.81 2.58
CA ASP A 19 11.93 10.66 2.29
C ASP A 19 12.19 10.46 0.79
N GLU A 20 11.21 10.83 -0.05
CA GLU A 20 11.33 10.75 -1.53
C GLU A 20 12.15 11.93 -2.12
N GLN A 21 12.51 12.93 -1.32
CA GLN A 21 13.28 14.07 -1.81
C GLN A 21 14.79 13.85 -1.68
N ASP A 22 15.55 14.31 -2.69
CA ASP A 22 17.00 14.38 -2.57
C ASP A 22 17.38 15.43 -1.52
N GLU A 23 18.17 15.04 -0.51
CA GLU A 23 18.68 15.93 0.55
C GLU A 23 19.44 17.16 0.01
N GLY A 24 19.94 17.06 -1.24
CA GLY A 24 20.61 18.16 -1.95
C GLY A 24 19.68 19.23 -2.51
N GLU A 25 18.40 18.92 -2.67
CA GLU A 25 17.45 19.82 -3.31
C GLU A 25 16.89 20.82 -2.29
N ARG A 26 17.35 22.05 -2.40
CA ARG A 26 16.87 23.16 -1.56
C ARG A 26 15.97 24.07 -2.38
N TYR A 27 14.91 24.56 -1.75
CA TYR A 27 14.16 25.67 -2.31
C TYR A 27 15.14 26.81 -2.60
N ARG A 28 15.28 27.14 -3.86
CA ARG A 28 16.03 28.29 -4.33
C ARG A 28 15.06 29.24 -4.97
N ASP A 29 15.19 30.47 -4.61
CA ASP A 29 14.37 31.56 -5.09
C ASP A 29 15.17 32.44 -6.06
N PRO A 30 15.35 32.03 -7.32
CA PRO A 30 16.23 32.71 -8.27
C PRO A 30 15.65 34.02 -8.81
N GLY A 31 14.44 34.37 -8.48
CA GLY A 31 13.72 35.51 -9.07
C GLY A 31 13.04 36.45 -8.09
N LEU A 32 13.25 36.28 -6.78
CA LEU A 32 12.73 37.25 -5.83
C LEU A 32 13.55 38.53 -5.84
N GLU A 33 12.91 39.62 -6.26
CA GLU A 33 13.41 40.95 -5.98
C GLU A 33 13.29 41.24 -4.47
N VAL A 34 14.19 42.09 -3.98
CA VAL A 34 14.14 42.51 -2.56
C VAL A 34 12.77 43.16 -2.29
N ALA A 35 12.04 42.63 -1.31
CA ALA A 35 10.72 43.15 -0.95
C ALA A 35 10.80 44.65 -0.69
N THR A 36 9.87 45.38 -1.26
CA THR A 36 9.80 46.87 -1.13
C THR A 36 9.46 47.31 0.28
N ARG A 37 8.86 46.41 1.07
CA ARG A 37 8.51 46.60 2.48
C ARG A 37 9.22 45.58 3.36
N SER A 38 9.90 46.04 4.39
CA SER A 38 10.64 45.18 5.31
C SER A 38 9.68 44.13 5.98
N GLY A 39 10.02 42.85 5.85
CA GLY A 39 9.26 41.74 6.43
C GLY A 39 8.00 41.36 5.63
N GLU A 40 7.75 41.92 4.47
CA GLU A 40 6.64 41.55 3.61
C GLU A 40 6.96 40.25 2.88
N ILE A 41 6.04 39.27 2.94
CA ILE A 41 5.98 38.15 2.01
C ILE A 41 4.97 38.53 0.94
N ASP A 42 5.48 38.95 -0.23
CA ASP A 42 4.65 39.44 -1.30
C ASP A 42 3.90 38.29 -2.06
N THR A 43 2.99 38.68 -2.93
CA THR A 43 2.18 37.73 -3.71
C THR A 43 3.02 36.92 -4.69
N LEU A 44 4.16 37.44 -5.15
CA LEU A 44 5.07 36.72 -6.04
C LEU A 44 5.76 35.58 -5.30
N ALA A 45 6.28 35.83 -4.10
CA ALA A 45 6.86 34.82 -3.24
C ALA A 45 5.86 33.70 -2.88
N ILE A 46 4.61 34.07 -2.53
CA ILE A 46 3.53 33.11 -2.26
C ILE A 46 3.25 32.26 -3.52
N GLY A 47 3.21 32.89 -4.70
CA GLY A 47 2.98 32.19 -5.97
C GLY A 47 4.08 31.18 -6.28
N GLN A 48 5.34 31.52 -6.07
CA GLN A 48 6.48 30.64 -6.28
C GLN A 48 6.47 29.44 -5.32
N PHE A 49 6.08 29.63 -4.06
CA PHE A 49 5.85 28.53 -3.13
C PHE A 49 4.73 27.60 -3.59
N HIS A 50 3.62 28.14 -4.07
CA HIS A 50 2.54 27.32 -4.65
C HIS A 50 3.04 26.52 -5.86
N ASP A 51 3.82 27.11 -6.75
CA ASP A 51 4.36 26.41 -7.91
C ASP A 51 5.36 25.33 -7.50
N PHE A 52 6.19 25.57 -6.50
CA PHE A 52 7.07 24.56 -5.93
C PHE A 52 6.31 23.31 -5.44
N PHE A 53 5.17 23.46 -4.77
CA PHE A 53 4.31 22.33 -4.38
C PHE A 53 3.61 21.68 -5.57
N ARG A 54 3.19 22.44 -6.59
CA ARG A 54 2.53 21.90 -7.79
C ARG A 54 3.45 21.08 -8.66
N ILE A 55 4.72 21.47 -8.79
CA ILE A 55 5.74 20.76 -9.59
C ILE A 55 6.02 19.37 -9.02
N ARG A 56 5.82 19.14 -7.73
CA ARG A 56 6.03 17.85 -7.05
C ARG A 56 4.97 16.80 -7.38
N ASN A 57 4.06 17.10 -8.31
CA ASN A 57 3.09 16.17 -8.87
C ASN A 57 2.43 15.24 -7.82
N ILE A 58 1.83 15.87 -6.79
CA ILE A 58 1.08 15.17 -5.75
C ILE A 58 -0.13 14.48 -6.41
N GLY A 59 0.12 13.34 -7.00
CA GLY A 59 -0.86 12.57 -7.77
C GLY A 59 -0.17 11.48 -8.57
N GLY A 60 -0.95 10.61 -9.20
CA GLY A 60 -0.41 9.53 -10.04
C GLY A 60 -0.10 8.25 -9.27
N GLU A 61 0.81 7.46 -9.83
CA GLU A 61 1.10 6.10 -9.33
C GLU A 61 1.78 6.11 -7.96
N ASP A 62 2.67 7.06 -7.69
CA ASP A 62 3.40 7.18 -6.42
C ASP A 62 2.46 7.55 -5.26
N PHE A 63 1.55 8.51 -5.49
CA PHE A 63 0.52 8.82 -4.50
C PHE A 63 -0.41 7.64 -4.23
N SER A 64 -0.77 6.90 -5.28
CA SER A 64 -1.59 5.69 -5.15
C SER A 64 -0.88 4.59 -4.37
N ALA A 65 0.45 4.44 -4.55
CA ALA A 65 1.29 3.55 -3.76
C ALA A 65 1.29 3.94 -2.29
N PHE A 66 1.60 5.21 -2.01
CA PHE A 66 1.56 5.75 -0.66
C PHE A 66 0.19 5.50 0.00
N LEU A 67 -0.90 5.84 -0.70
CA LEU A 67 -2.26 5.71 -0.16
C LEU A 67 -2.60 4.25 0.17
N GLY A 68 -2.28 3.31 -0.72
CA GLY A 68 -2.50 1.87 -0.51
C GLY A 68 -1.70 1.35 0.69
N ALA A 69 -0.41 1.68 0.77
CA ALA A 69 0.45 1.32 1.88
C ALA A 69 -0.04 1.93 3.21
N PHE A 70 -0.32 3.23 3.23
CA PHE A 70 -0.84 3.93 4.40
C PHE A 70 -2.15 3.31 4.92
N LEU A 71 -3.15 3.15 4.06
CA LEU A 71 -4.46 2.64 4.45
C LEU A 71 -4.43 1.17 4.89
N SER A 72 -3.57 0.34 4.30
CA SER A 72 -3.44 -1.07 4.68
C SER A 72 -2.70 -1.27 6.02
N ARG A 73 -1.81 -0.34 6.39
CA ARG A 73 -1.06 -0.36 7.65
C ARG A 73 -1.74 0.41 8.78
N TYR A 74 -2.63 1.34 8.43
CA TYR A 74 -3.17 2.28 9.42
C TYR A 74 -3.90 1.57 10.56
N ARG A 75 -3.40 1.82 11.79
CA ARG A 75 -3.90 1.24 13.04
C ARG A 75 -4.00 -0.29 13.04
N LEU A 76 -2.98 -0.96 12.55
CA LEU A 76 -2.77 -2.37 12.86
C LEU A 76 -2.69 -2.53 14.39
N ALA A 77 -3.70 -3.18 14.97
CA ALA A 77 -3.72 -3.43 16.42
C ALA A 77 -2.67 -4.48 16.82
N HIS A 78 -2.37 -5.40 15.90
CA HIS A 78 -1.36 -6.44 16.05
C HIS A 78 -0.68 -6.68 14.71
N GLU A 79 0.62 -6.91 14.73
CA GLU A 79 1.32 -7.39 13.54
C GLU A 79 0.94 -8.85 13.28
N PRO A 80 0.62 -9.19 12.02
CA PRO A 80 0.38 -10.58 11.66
C PRO A 80 1.62 -11.43 11.95
N ALA A 81 1.42 -12.57 12.60
CA ALA A 81 2.51 -13.49 12.90
C ALA A 81 2.64 -14.51 11.76
N PRO A 82 3.88 -14.79 11.28
CA PRO A 82 4.10 -15.86 10.32
C PRO A 82 3.72 -17.23 10.91
N PRO A 83 3.35 -18.21 10.06
CA PRO A 83 3.12 -19.58 10.51
C PRO A 83 4.42 -20.21 11.06
N ALA A 84 4.30 -21.26 11.87
CA ALA A 84 5.46 -21.95 12.43
C ALA A 84 6.36 -22.58 11.35
N GLU A 85 5.77 -23.02 10.25
CA GLU A 85 6.45 -23.56 9.07
C GLU A 85 6.03 -22.79 7.84
N ALA A 86 7.00 -22.43 7.01
CA ALA A 86 6.73 -21.74 5.75
C ALA A 86 6.01 -22.68 4.77
N ILE A 87 5.02 -22.12 4.07
CA ILE A 87 4.21 -22.84 3.10
C ILE A 87 4.73 -22.50 1.70
N ASP A 88 5.05 -23.51 0.93
CA ASP A 88 5.43 -23.43 -0.48
C ASP A 88 4.23 -23.70 -1.41
N PRO A 89 4.29 -23.36 -2.71
CA PRO A 89 3.20 -23.62 -3.63
C PRO A 89 2.72 -25.06 -3.69
N PRO A 90 3.58 -26.10 -3.72
CA PRO A 90 3.13 -27.50 -3.62
C PRO A 90 2.41 -27.82 -2.31
N GLY A 91 2.89 -27.26 -1.20
CA GLY A 91 2.26 -27.42 0.12
C GLY A 91 0.89 -26.78 0.16
N LEU A 92 0.74 -25.55 -0.35
CA LEU A 92 -0.55 -24.87 -0.45
C LEU A 92 -1.54 -25.68 -1.30
N MET A 93 -1.12 -26.12 -2.48
CA MET A 93 -1.96 -26.95 -3.36
C MET A 93 -2.44 -28.23 -2.67
N LYS A 94 -1.57 -28.88 -1.91
CA LYS A 94 -1.92 -30.09 -1.16
C LYS A 94 -2.94 -29.81 -0.05
N SER A 95 -2.81 -28.68 0.63
CA SER A 95 -3.76 -28.23 1.66
C SER A 95 -5.13 -27.93 1.07
N LEU A 96 -5.19 -27.17 -0.04
CA LEU A 96 -6.44 -26.90 -0.75
C LEU A 96 -7.10 -28.19 -1.27
N ALA A 97 -6.32 -29.14 -1.79
CA ALA A 97 -6.83 -30.43 -2.25
C ALA A 97 -7.39 -31.31 -1.11
N ARG A 98 -6.99 -31.07 0.15
CA ARG A 98 -7.58 -31.70 1.33
C ARG A 98 -8.85 -31.05 1.83
N GLY A 99 -9.23 -29.92 1.19
CA GLY A 99 -10.40 -29.14 1.58
C GLY A 99 -10.12 -28.04 2.61
N GLU A 100 -8.85 -27.85 3.02
CA GLU A 100 -8.48 -26.70 3.87
C GLU A 100 -8.83 -25.40 3.16
N LYS A 101 -9.28 -24.39 3.90
CA LYS A 101 -9.75 -23.12 3.33
C LYS A 101 -8.87 -21.97 3.74
N LEU A 102 -8.62 -21.07 2.79
CA LEU A 102 -7.97 -19.81 3.06
C LEU A 102 -8.89 -18.86 3.82
N LYS A 103 -8.36 -18.26 4.85
CA LYS A 103 -9.04 -17.27 5.70
C LYS A 103 -8.15 -16.05 5.89
N TYR A 104 -8.79 -14.90 6.12
CA TYR A 104 -8.08 -13.68 6.49
C TYR A 104 -7.63 -13.70 7.93
N ASN A 105 -6.42 -13.20 8.17
CA ASN A 105 -6.08 -12.76 9.50
C ASN A 105 -6.97 -11.54 9.86
N PRO A 106 -7.75 -11.58 10.96
CA PRO A 106 -8.68 -10.51 11.32
C PRO A 106 -8.00 -9.16 11.57
N TRP A 107 -6.69 -9.15 11.78
CA TRP A 107 -5.88 -7.95 11.97
C TRP A 107 -5.31 -7.38 10.67
N THR A 108 -5.37 -8.11 9.58
CA THR A 108 -4.90 -7.66 8.27
C THR A 108 -5.99 -6.93 7.51
N ARG A 109 -5.62 -5.81 6.92
CA ARG A 109 -6.43 -5.11 5.92
C ARG A 109 -5.80 -5.32 4.55
N LEU A 110 -6.51 -6.02 3.68
CA LEU A 110 -6.17 -6.18 2.27
C LEU A 110 -6.90 -5.12 1.46
N LEU A 111 -6.17 -4.39 0.65
CA LEU A 111 -6.68 -3.37 -0.25
C LEU A 111 -6.02 -3.53 -1.61
N TRP A 112 -6.64 -3.07 -2.66
CA TRP A 112 -6.01 -3.08 -3.98
C TRP A 112 -6.41 -1.88 -4.82
N ILE A 113 -5.55 -1.56 -5.80
CA ILE A 113 -5.73 -0.48 -6.77
C ILE A 113 -5.44 -1.06 -8.14
N GLU A 114 -6.31 -0.80 -9.11
CA GLU A 114 -6.07 -1.16 -10.50
C GLU A 114 -4.94 -0.29 -11.07
N SER A 115 -4.05 -0.91 -11.84
CA SER A 115 -2.93 -0.27 -12.51
C SER A 115 -2.92 -0.61 -14.00
N LYS A 116 -2.09 0.08 -14.79
CA LYS A 116 -1.97 -0.17 -16.23
C LYS A 116 -1.51 -1.60 -16.59
N SER A 117 -0.78 -2.25 -15.68
CA SER A 117 -0.20 -3.58 -15.87
C SER A 117 -0.89 -4.70 -15.08
N GLY A 118 -2.02 -4.40 -14.40
CA GLY A 118 -2.72 -5.36 -13.55
C GLY A 118 -3.28 -4.70 -12.30
N ALA A 119 -2.93 -5.20 -11.14
CA ALA A 119 -3.34 -4.65 -9.85
C ALA A 119 -2.15 -4.56 -8.88
N ARG A 120 -2.25 -3.63 -7.97
CA ARG A 120 -1.36 -3.43 -6.83
C ARG A 120 -2.16 -3.78 -5.58
N LEU A 121 -1.81 -4.89 -4.94
CA LEU A 121 -2.41 -5.34 -3.69
C LEU A 121 -1.57 -4.83 -2.51
N PHE A 122 -2.22 -4.42 -1.44
CA PHE A 122 -1.55 -3.87 -0.25
C PHE A 122 -1.98 -4.65 0.99
N ALA A 123 -0.99 -5.05 1.79
CA ALA A 123 -1.18 -5.68 3.09
C ALA A 123 -0.16 -5.15 4.10
N ALA A 124 -0.61 -4.62 5.23
CA ALA A 124 0.24 -4.08 6.30
C ALA A 124 1.33 -3.10 5.84
N GLY A 125 1.04 -2.29 4.82
CA GLY A 125 1.97 -1.32 4.24
C GLY A 125 2.88 -1.86 3.15
N THR A 126 2.85 -3.15 2.86
CA THR A 126 3.60 -3.76 1.77
C THR A 126 2.75 -3.83 0.51
N GLU A 127 3.37 -3.54 -0.63
CA GLU A 127 2.77 -3.64 -1.95
C GLU A 127 3.17 -4.94 -2.65
N TYR A 128 2.20 -5.52 -3.38
CA TYR A 128 2.36 -6.73 -4.20
C TYR A 128 1.74 -6.51 -5.56
N SER A 129 2.46 -6.85 -6.63
CA SER A 129 1.93 -6.82 -7.99
C SER A 129 1.19 -8.13 -8.30
N CYS A 130 -0.01 -8.03 -8.89
CA CYS A 130 -0.80 -9.19 -9.29
C CYS A 130 -1.76 -8.84 -10.44
N THR A 131 -2.52 -9.82 -10.89
CA THR A 131 -3.62 -9.58 -11.83
C THR A 131 -4.82 -8.97 -11.11
N VAL A 132 -5.71 -8.29 -11.85
CA VAL A 132 -6.95 -7.73 -11.30
C VAL A 132 -7.82 -8.83 -10.71
N ASP A 133 -7.93 -9.97 -11.40
CA ASP A 133 -8.74 -11.10 -10.95
C ASP A 133 -8.18 -11.72 -9.65
N CYS A 134 -6.86 -11.85 -9.54
CA CYS A 134 -6.18 -12.28 -8.32
C CYS A 134 -6.46 -11.32 -7.15
N ALA A 135 -6.32 -10.01 -7.37
CA ALA A 135 -6.60 -9.01 -6.33
C ALA A 135 -8.06 -9.06 -5.87
N GLN A 136 -9.01 -9.15 -6.80
CA GLN A 136 -10.44 -9.29 -6.50
C GLN A 136 -10.72 -10.58 -5.71
N THR A 137 -10.11 -11.69 -6.12
CA THR A 137 -10.28 -12.98 -5.45
C THR A 137 -9.72 -12.93 -4.03
N ILE A 138 -8.52 -12.38 -3.86
CA ILE A 138 -7.89 -12.25 -2.53
C ILE A 138 -8.66 -11.28 -1.63
N CYS A 139 -9.28 -10.22 -2.15
CA CYS A 139 -10.00 -9.24 -1.33
C CYS A 139 -11.49 -9.57 -1.10
N ASP A 140 -12.02 -10.60 -1.75
CA ASP A 140 -13.40 -11.07 -1.57
C ASP A 140 -13.42 -12.36 -0.73
N PRO A 141 -13.98 -12.33 0.52
CA PRO A 141 -14.04 -13.49 1.38
C PRO A 141 -14.75 -14.70 0.74
N GLY A 142 -15.78 -14.45 -0.06
CA GLY A 142 -16.53 -15.51 -0.74
C GLY A 142 -15.70 -16.19 -1.82
N ARG A 143 -15.00 -15.42 -2.64
CA ARG A 143 -14.12 -15.94 -3.70
C ARG A 143 -12.91 -16.67 -3.11
N LEU A 144 -12.28 -16.09 -2.09
CA LEU A 144 -11.10 -16.69 -1.45
C LEU A 144 -11.37 -18.07 -0.88
N GLN A 145 -12.57 -18.31 -0.31
CA GLN A 145 -12.96 -19.62 0.22
C GLN A 145 -13.32 -20.66 -0.86
N LEU A 146 -13.59 -20.20 -2.07
CA LEU A 146 -13.92 -21.05 -3.23
C LEU A 146 -12.72 -21.31 -4.14
N LEU A 147 -11.54 -20.79 -3.77
CA LEU A 147 -10.31 -21.05 -4.52
C LEU A 147 -10.09 -22.56 -4.65
N ASP A 148 -10.00 -22.98 -5.89
CA ASP A 148 -9.68 -24.36 -6.25
C ASP A 148 -8.18 -24.49 -6.59
N HIS A 149 -7.76 -25.68 -6.97
CA HIS A 149 -6.37 -26.03 -7.23
C HIS A 149 -5.88 -25.69 -8.64
N GLN A 150 -6.60 -24.85 -9.41
CA GLN A 150 -6.22 -24.44 -10.77
C GLN A 150 -5.80 -22.96 -10.83
N LEU A 151 -4.88 -22.57 -9.95
CA LEU A 151 -4.38 -21.21 -9.90
C LEU A 151 -3.12 -21.04 -10.76
N PRO A 152 -2.94 -19.89 -11.42
CA PRO A 152 -1.66 -19.52 -12.02
C PRO A 152 -0.53 -19.57 -11.00
N GLU A 153 0.68 -19.90 -11.43
CA GLU A 153 1.86 -19.99 -10.56
C GLU A 153 2.16 -18.65 -9.87
N SER A 154 1.95 -17.53 -10.57
CA SER A 154 2.10 -16.20 -9.99
C SER A 154 1.17 -15.96 -8.79
N ASP A 155 -0.08 -16.40 -8.89
CA ASP A 155 -1.08 -16.21 -7.85
C ASP A 155 -0.83 -17.14 -6.67
N LEU A 156 -0.36 -18.38 -6.94
CA LEU A 156 0.09 -19.31 -5.90
C LEU A 156 1.27 -18.75 -5.10
N ASN A 157 2.26 -18.17 -5.77
CA ASN A 157 3.41 -17.56 -5.11
C ASN A 157 2.97 -16.38 -4.21
N LEU A 158 2.07 -15.53 -4.70
CA LEU A 158 1.54 -14.43 -3.91
C LEU A 158 0.74 -14.91 -2.69
N LEU A 159 -0.11 -15.94 -2.86
CA LEU A 159 -0.85 -16.53 -1.74
C LEU A 159 0.09 -17.12 -0.69
N CYS A 160 1.15 -17.83 -1.11
CA CYS A 160 2.17 -18.35 -0.20
C CYS A 160 2.88 -17.21 0.53
N GLU A 161 3.21 -16.10 -0.14
CA GLU A 161 3.83 -14.95 0.51
C GLU A 161 2.90 -14.33 1.55
N LEU A 162 1.62 -14.14 1.24
CA LEU A 162 0.63 -13.61 2.18
C LEU A 162 0.41 -14.56 3.38
N LEU A 163 0.42 -15.87 3.16
CA LEU A 163 0.36 -16.88 4.23
C LEU A 163 1.61 -16.82 5.11
N ASN A 164 2.80 -16.80 4.51
CA ASN A 164 4.07 -16.79 5.22
C ASN A 164 4.33 -15.49 6.00
N ARG A 165 3.63 -14.41 5.63
CA ARG A 165 3.61 -13.16 6.40
C ARG A 165 2.46 -13.09 7.41
N GLY A 166 1.62 -14.11 7.49
CA GLY A 166 0.50 -14.19 8.42
C GLY A 166 -0.71 -13.33 8.05
N HIS A 167 -0.78 -12.81 6.82
CA HIS A 167 -1.94 -12.05 6.34
C HIS A 167 -3.15 -12.94 6.04
N LEU A 168 -2.87 -14.16 5.64
CA LEU A 168 -3.82 -15.24 5.47
C LEU A 168 -3.43 -16.41 6.37
N TYR A 169 -4.36 -17.33 6.61
CA TYR A 169 -4.09 -18.62 7.26
C TYR A 169 -4.95 -19.72 6.65
N LEU A 170 -4.50 -20.96 6.82
CA LEU A 170 -5.27 -22.15 6.44
C LEU A 170 -6.10 -22.62 7.63
N GLU A 171 -7.40 -22.72 7.43
CA GLU A 171 -8.33 -23.30 8.39
C GLU A 171 -8.50 -24.79 8.08
N GLN A 172 -8.14 -25.64 9.04
CA GLN A 172 -8.39 -27.07 8.96
C GLN A 172 -9.88 -27.35 9.20
N LEU A 173 -10.45 -28.28 8.43
CA LEU A 173 -11.83 -28.75 8.61
C LEU A 173 -12.01 -29.56 9.89
#